data_32c1091c2dde8a9572473f49019d2295
#
_entry.id   32c1091c2dde8a9572473f49019d2295
#
_cell.length_a   1.000
_cell.length_b   1.000
_cell.length_c   1.000
_cell.angle_alpha   90.00
_cell.angle_beta   90.00
_cell.angle_gamma   90.00
#
_symmetry.space_group_name_H-M   'P 1'
#
loop_
_entity.id
_entity.type
_entity.pdbx_description
1 polymer ?
#
loop_
_entity_poly.entity_id
_entity_poly.type
_entity_poly.pdbx_seq_one_letter_code
_entity_poly.pdbx_strand_id
1 'polypeptide(L)'
;MNKLVLVGHPGSKYQIVEHFLKEIGMNSPNYSTSNKISPEYITASLCQFYQTPEVNDVVDEREFSAVQVSTMWDSMVLELMMNNLNNKLWGWADPSIIFFLDFWKNIDKSIKFIMIYDHPKYNLMRSVNNAPLSLNINNSVDNWIAYNKRLLDFFLENKERCVLINFEAFQSNKKNIIKPLSNIIKIDNLMSAHYKNSILFDVVENNDYTKSNEIALLEKYTTLFSLSANETEITFNDTKVSEYLVSELIKERTEVLKLYNELQAYANLPYIETSKDNVSAEAALWEVVEERNSIFNIVSHLVQESKK
;
A
#
# COMPACT_ATOMS: atom_id res chain seq x y z
N MET A 1 7.05 -25.31 5.61
CA MET A 1 7.73 -24.01 5.53
C MET A 1 6.83 -23.07 4.73
N ASN A 2 6.48 -21.91 5.27
CA ASN A 2 5.59 -20.97 4.62
C ASN A 2 6.38 -19.72 4.21
N LYS A 3 6.10 -19.21 3.02
CA LYS A 3 6.70 -18.00 2.48
C LYS A 3 5.59 -17.01 2.18
N LEU A 4 5.74 -15.77 2.66
CA LEU A 4 4.79 -14.70 2.45
C LEU A 4 5.41 -13.62 1.55
N VAL A 5 4.73 -13.31 0.48
CA VAL A 5 5.08 -12.21 -0.41
C VAL A 5 3.99 -11.16 -0.29
N LEU A 6 4.38 -9.96 0.15
CA LEU A 6 3.45 -8.84 0.28
C LEU A 6 3.56 -7.96 -0.97
N VAL A 7 2.42 -7.70 -1.57
CA VAL A 7 2.32 -6.91 -2.79
C VAL A 7 1.24 -5.86 -2.62
N GLY A 8 1.60 -4.61 -2.84
CA GLY A 8 0.66 -3.50 -2.77
C GLY A 8 1.23 -2.30 -3.50
N HIS A 9 0.35 -1.46 -4.05
CA HIS A 9 0.75 -0.22 -4.70
C HIS A 9 1.69 0.59 -3.78
N PRO A 10 2.72 1.27 -4.29
CA PRO A 10 3.64 2.07 -3.46
C PRO A 10 2.95 2.99 -2.46
N GLY A 11 1.81 3.57 -2.81
CA GLY A 11 0.99 4.40 -1.92
C GLY A 11 0.10 3.63 -0.94
N SER A 12 0.06 2.29 -0.92
CA SER A 12 -0.84 1.50 -0.06
C SER A 12 -0.33 1.24 1.36
N LYS A 13 0.82 1.80 1.74
CA LYS A 13 1.45 1.59 3.07
C LYS A 13 1.70 0.11 3.43
N TYR A 14 1.95 -0.73 2.44
CA TYR A 14 2.18 -2.17 2.61
C TYR A 14 3.32 -2.48 3.61
N GLN A 15 4.27 -1.57 3.78
CA GLN A 15 5.38 -1.70 4.74
C GLN A 15 4.88 -1.81 6.18
N ILE A 16 3.77 -1.15 6.52
CA ILE A 16 3.18 -1.22 7.88
C ILE A 16 2.61 -2.62 8.13
N VAL A 17 2.02 -3.23 7.10
CA VAL A 17 1.52 -4.61 7.17
C VAL A 17 2.69 -5.59 7.32
N GLU A 18 3.77 -5.39 6.56
CA GLU A 18 4.99 -6.19 6.67
C GLU A 18 5.59 -6.11 8.07
N HIS A 19 5.72 -4.89 8.62
CA HIS A 19 6.25 -4.68 9.96
C HIS A 19 5.42 -5.43 11.01
N PHE A 20 4.10 -5.30 10.97
CA PHE A 20 3.21 -6.04 11.85
C PHE A 20 3.37 -7.56 11.74
N LEU A 21 3.50 -8.10 10.53
CA LEU A 21 3.72 -9.53 10.33
C LEU A 21 5.06 -9.99 10.92
N LYS A 22 6.09 -9.15 10.86
CA LYS A 22 7.39 -9.40 11.51
C LYS A 22 7.24 -9.44 13.05
N GLU A 23 6.46 -8.53 13.63
CA GLU A 23 6.17 -8.52 15.07
C GLU A 23 5.48 -9.81 15.53
N ILE A 24 4.59 -10.36 14.72
CA ILE A 24 3.85 -11.59 15.08
C ILE A 24 4.57 -12.89 14.67
N GLY A 25 5.78 -12.81 14.12
CA GLY A 25 6.65 -13.99 13.92
C GLY A 25 7.07 -14.31 12.49
N MET A 26 6.79 -13.43 11.52
CA MET A 26 7.39 -13.55 10.19
C MET A 26 8.85 -13.11 10.24
N ASN A 27 9.78 -13.99 9.85
CA ASN A 27 11.18 -13.64 9.74
C ASN A 27 11.48 -12.87 8.43
N SER A 28 12.44 -11.96 8.47
CA SER A 28 13.03 -11.44 7.26
C SER A 28 13.82 -12.54 6.54
N PRO A 29 13.94 -12.49 5.20
CA PRO A 29 14.75 -13.43 4.45
C PRO A 29 16.22 -13.37 4.87
N ASN A 30 16.86 -14.54 5.02
CA ASN A 30 18.30 -14.62 5.13
C ASN A 30 18.95 -14.42 3.76
N TYR A 31 19.98 -13.61 3.72
CA TYR A 31 20.77 -13.39 2.51
C TYR A 31 21.78 -14.51 2.28
N SER A 32 22.14 -14.77 1.04
CA SER A 32 23.33 -15.55 0.74
C SER A 32 24.58 -14.78 1.18
N THR A 33 25.45 -15.43 1.95
CA THR A 33 26.71 -14.83 2.42
C THR A 33 27.71 -14.63 1.28
N SER A 34 27.67 -15.49 0.26
CA SER A 34 28.59 -15.46 -0.88
C SER A 34 28.19 -14.43 -1.94
N ASN A 35 26.90 -14.38 -2.30
CA ASN A 35 26.42 -13.60 -3.45
C ASN A 35 25.46 -12.46 -3.06
N LYS A 36 25.16 -12.27 -1.76
CA LYS A 36 24.21 -11.27 -1.25
C LYS A 36 22.83 -11.34 -1.91
N ILE A 37 22.42 -12.54 -2.34
CA ILE A 37 21.13 -12.74 -3.00
C ILE A 37 20.02 -12.55 -1.96
N SER A 38 19.17 -11.55 -2.21
CA SER A 38 17.95 -11.26 -1.46
C SER A 38 16.76 -11.24 -2.41
N PRO A 39 15.52 -11.29 -1.93
CA PRO A 39 14.35 -11.13 -2.78
C PRO A 39 14.36 -9.80 -3.54
N GLU A 40 14.74 -8.71 -2.88
CA GLU A 40 14.82 -7.37 -3.46
C GLU A 40 15.89 -7.33 -4.55
N TYR A 41 17.05 -7.98 -4.33
CA TYR A 41 18.09 -8.09 -5.35
C TYR A 41 17.60 -8.86 -6.58
N ILE A 42 16.87 -9.97 -6.39
CA ILE A 42 16.29 -10.74 -7.49
C ILE A 42 15.30 -9.88 -8.25
N THR A 43 14.36 -9.22 -7.56
CA THR A 43 13.36 -8.37 -8.21
C THR A 43 14.00 -7.20 -8.97
N ALA A 44 14.96 -6.50 -8.37
CA ALA A 44 15.68 -5.41 -9.04
C ALA A 44 16.45 -5.91 -10.29
N SER A 45 17.09 -7.08 -10.19
CA SER A 45 17.81 -7.69 -11.33
C SER A 45 16.84 -8.10 -12.45
N LEU A 46 15.65 -8.62 -12.10
CA LEU A 46 14.60 -8.93 -13.08
C LEU A 46 14.09 -7.65 -13.74
N CYS A 47 13.80 -6.59 -12.97
CA CYS A 47 13.37 -5.30 -13.52
C CYS A 47 14.40 -4.75 -14.50
N GLN A 48 15.68 -4.77 -14.12
CA GLN A 48 16.77 -4.30 -15.00
C GLN A 48 16.92 -5.15 -16.26
N PHE A 49 16.88 -6.47 -16.14
CA PHE A 49 17.05 -7.39 -17.26
C PHE A 49 15.92 -7.30 -18.28
N TYR A 50 14.67 -7.26 -17.78
CA TYR A 50 13.47 -7.17 -18.63
C TYR A 50 13.09 -5.74 -18.98
N GLN A 51 13.84 -4.74 -18.49
CA GLN A 51 13.60 -3.31 -18.74
C GLN A 51 12.16 -2.89 -18.40
N THR A 52 11.67 -3.39 -17.24
CA THR A 52 10.33 -2.98 -16.79
C THR A 52 10.33 -1.49 -16.46
N PRO A 53 9.22 -0.78 -16.71
CA PRO A 53 9.08 0.60 -16.26
C PRO A 53 9.07 0.68 -14.71
N GLU A 54 9.27 1.87 -14.18
CA GLU A 54 9.01 2.11 -12.77
C GLU A 54 7.52 1.86 -12.46
N VAL A 55 7.23 1.27 -11.31
CA VAL A 55 5.85 0.90 -10.94
C VAL A 55 4.89 2.08 -11.03
N ASN A 56 5.35 3.28 -10.65
CA ASN A 56 4.51 4.49 -10.66
C ASN A 56 4.28 5.08 -12.06
N ASP A 57 5.02 4.64 -13.07
CA ASP A 57 4.93 5.15 -14.45
C ASP A 57 3.99 4.32 -15.33
N VAL A 58 3.61 3.12 -14.85
CA VAL A 58 2.72 2.22 -15.59
C VAL A 58 1.28 2.71 -15.53
N VAL A 59 0.67 2.93 -16.68
CA VAL A 59 -0.73 3.38 -16.81
C VAL A 59 -1.64 2.34 -17.49
N ASP A 60 -1.06 1.28 -18.04
CA ASP A 60 -1.79 0.16 -18.68
C ASP A 60 -1.51 -1.15 -17.94
N GLU A 61 -2.54 -1.81 -17.46
CA GLU A 61 -2.45 -3.09 -16.72
C GLU A 61 -1.68 -4.19 -17.48
N ARG A 62 -1.71 -4.16 -18.81
CA ARG A 62 -1.02 -5.13 -19.66
C ARG A 62 0.49 -5.08 -19.50
N GLU A 63 1.03 -3.94 -19.15
CA GLU A 63 2.46 -3.79 -18.90
C GLU A 63 2.90 -4.59 -17.67
N PHE A 64 2.05 -4.71 -16.64
CA PHE A 64 2.33 -5.53 -15.47
C PHE A 64 2.32 -7.05 -15.73
N SER A 65 1.71 -7.50 -16.81
CA SER A 65 1.62 -8.93 -17.17
C SER A 65 2.47 -9.32 -18.37
N ALA A 66 3.19 -8.37 -18.97
CA ALA A 66 3.93 -8.59 -20.22
C ALA A 66 5.20 -9.44 -20.04
N VAL A 67 5.74 -9.53 -18.82
CA VAL A 67 7.03 -10.16 -18.58
C VAL A 67 6.90 -11.67 -18.38
N GLN A 68 7.55 -12.43 -19.28
CA GLN A 68 7.73 -13.87 -19.12
C GLN A 68 9.16 -14.15 -18.65
N VAL A 69 9.30 -14.57 -17.39
CA VAL A 69 10.61 -14.81 -16.80
C VAL A 69 11.17 -16.15 -17.24
N SER A 70 12.40 -16.13 -17.75
CA SER A 70 13.14 -17.34 -18.17
C SER A 70 13.58 -18.16 -16.96
N THR A 71 13.69 -19.48 -17.13
CA THR A 71 14.18 -20.45 -16.12
C THR A 71 15.63 -20.21 -15.69
N MET A 72 16.38 -19.38 -16.40
CA MET A 72 17.75 -18.99 -15.97
C MET A 72 17.79 -18.36 -14.58
N TRP A 73 16.68 -17.79 -14.13
CA TRP A 73 16.58 -17.15 -12.82
C TRP A 73 16.29 -18.14 -11.67
N ASP A 74 15.90 -19.38 -12.00
CA ASP A 74 15.51 -20.38 -11.01
C ASP A 74 16.65 -20.71 -10.03
N SER A 75 17.91 -20.68 -10.51
CA SER A 75 19.07 -20.95 -9.66
C SER A 75 19.26 -19.92 -8.54
N MET A 76 18.99 -18.63 -8.82
CA MET A 76 19.09 -17.58 -7.81
C MET A 76 17.97 -17.71 -6.77
N VAL A 77 16.76 -18.03 -7.22
CA VAL A 77 15.65 -18.27 -6.31
C VAL A 77 15.87 -19.52 -5.48
N LEU A 78 16.41 -20.59 -6.08
CA LEU A 78 16.76 -21.80 -5.34
C LEU A 78 17.78 -21.52 -4.24
N GLU A 79 18.82 -20.73 -4.52
CA GLU A 79 19.80 -20.32 -3.51
C GLU A 79 19.14 -19.54 -2.36
N LEU A 80 18.25 -18.58 -2.68
CA LEU A 80 17.46 -17.87 -1.66
C LEU A 80 16.63 -18.84 -0.82
N MET A 81 15.96 -19.81 -1.45
CA MET A 81 15.14 -20.80 -0.75
C MET A 81 15.98 -21.69 0.18
N MET A 82 17.17 -22.11 -0.28
CA MET A 82 18.10 -22.93 0.50
C MET A 82 18.60 -22.18 1.74
N ASN A 83 18.94 -20.90 1.63
CA ASN A 83 19.38 -20.08 2.75
C ASN A 83 18.29 -19.86 3.82
N ASN A 84 17.04 -20.11 3.46
CA ASN A 84 15.88 -19.92 4.33
C ASN A 84 15.20 -21.22 4.77
N LEU A 85 15.82 -22.39 4.55
CA LEU A 85 15.24 -23.69 4.91
C LEU A 85 14.90 -23.83 6.39
N ASN A 86 15.66 -23.19 7.27
CA ASN A 86 15.44 -23.25 8.72
C ASN A 86 14.33 -22.29 9.21
N ASN A 87 13.88 -21.36 8.37
CA ASN A 87 12.82 -20.42 8.71
C ASN A 87 11.46 -21.08 8.52
N LYS A 88 10.70 -21.25 9.60
CA LYS A 88 9.34 -21.82 9.56
C LYS A 88 8.38 -20.95 8.77
N LEU A 89 8.50 -19.63 8.94
CA LEU A 89 7.73 -18.58 8.26
C LEU A 89 8.67 -17.42 7.99
N TRP A 90 8.77 -17.00 6.74
CA TRP A 90 9.52 -15.82 6.32
C TRP A 90 8.87 -15.14 5.14
N GLY A 91 9.21 -13.88 4.91
CA GLY A 91 8.61 -13.13 3.82
C GLY A 91 9.22 -11.75 3.65
N TRP A 92 8.77 -11.07 2.60
CA TRP A 92 9.20 -9.73 2.22
C TRP A 92 8.08 -8.99 1.50
N ALA A 93 8.23 -7.68 1.41
CA ALA A 93 7.30 -6.81 0.71
C ALA A 93 8.01 -6.04 -0.40
N ASP A 94 7.45 -6.04 -1.60
CA ASP A 94 8.00 -5.31 -2.74
C ASP A 94 6.88 -5.03 -3.76
N PRO A 95 6.58 -3.76 -4.08
CA PRO A 95 5.56 -3.42 -5.06
C PRO A 95 5.90 -3.87 -6.49
N SER A 96 7.18 -3.99 -6.82
CA SER A 96 7.65 -4.38 -8.16
C SER A 96 7.39 -5.86 -8.47
N ILE A 97 7.07 -6.67 -7.46
CA ILE A 97 6.65 -8.06 -7.64
C ILE A 97 5.39 -8.17 -8.51
N ILE A 98 4.60 -7.11 -8.64
CA ILE A 98 3.42 -7.06 -9.51
C ILE A 98 3.74 -7.50 -10.95
N PHE A 99 4.93 -7.20 -11.46
CA PHE A 99 5.41 -7.66 -12.78
C PHE A 99 5.72 -9.15 -12.83
N PHE A 100 6.04 -9.77 -11.69
CA PHE A 100 6.60 -11.11 -11.59
C PHE A 100 5.76 -12.07 -10.74
N LEU A 101 4.48 -11.75 -10.52
CA LEU A 101 3.56 -12.56 -9.72
C LEU A 101 3.51 -14.01 -10.20
N ASP A 102 3.40 -14.22 -11.51
CA ASP A 102 3.33 -15.56 -12.08
C ASP A 102 4.65 -16.32 -11.95
N PHE A 103 5.78 -15.65 -12.08
CA PHE A 103 7.09 -16.23 -11.82
C PHE A 103 7.18 -16.77 -10.39
N TRP A 104 6.94 -15.92 -9.38
CA TRP A 104 6.99 -16.32 -7.98
C TRP A 104 5.98 -17.42 -7.63
N LYS A 105 4.79 -17.36 -8.21
CA LYS A 105 3.77 -18.40 -8.08
C LYS A 105 4.23 -19.76 -8.60
N ASN A 106 4.90 -19.78 -9.74
CA ASN A 106 5.24 -21.01 -10.44
C ASN A 106 6.49 -21.67 -9.87
N ILE A 107 7.44 -20.89 -9.36
CA ILE A 107 8.70 -21.43 -8.86
C ILE A 107 8.57 -22.18 -7.54
N ASP A 108 7.61 -21.80 -6.68
CA ASP A 108 7.35 -22.51 -5.43
C ASP A 108 5.87 -22.44 -5.01
N LYS A 109 5.25 -23.63 -4.93
CA LYS A 109 3.84 -23.77 -4.51
C LYS A 109 3.57 -23.37 -3.06
N SER A 110 4.61 -23.29 -2.22
CA SER A 110 4.49 -22.88 -0.81
C SER A 110 4.46 -21.36 -0.60
N ILE A 111 4.73 -20.57 -1.63
CA ILE A 111 4.61 -19.12 -1.58
C ILE A 111 3.13 -18.75 -1.50
N LYS A 112 2.81 -17.89 -0.54
CA LYS A 112 1.49 -17.28 -0.34
C LYS A 112 1.61 -15.78 -0.51
N PHE A 113 0.56 -15.14 -1.02
CA PHE A 113 0.57 -13.72 -1.34
C PHE A 113 -0.38 -12.97 -0.41
N ILE A 114 0.08 -11.86 0.12
CA ILE A 114 -0.75 -10.88 0.82
C ILE A 114 -0.83 -9.67 -0.09
N MET A 115 -2.01 -9.43 -0.61
CA MET A 115 -2.30 -8.36 -1.54
C MET A 115 -2.96 -7.22 -0.80
N ILE A 116 -2.35 -6.03 -0.89
CA ILE A 116 -2.73 -4.88 -0.10
C ILE A 116 -3.20 -3.79 -1.05
N TYR A 117 -4.45 -3.37 -0.88
CA TYR A 117 -5.00 -2.21 -1.56
C TYR A 117 -5.48 -1.17 -0.55
N ASP A 118 -5.63 0.05 -1.01
CA ASP A 118 -6.11 1.15 -0.20
C ASP A 118 -7.15 1.95 -0.99
N HIS A 119 -7.91 2.78 -0.29
CA HIS A 119 -8.85 3.67 -0.95
C HIS A 119 -8.10 4.61 -1.92
N PRO A 120 -8.60 4.79 -3.16
CA PRO A 120 -7.92 5.59 -4.18
C PRO A 120 -7.61 7.02 -3.71
N LYS A 121 -8.53 7.64 -2.96
CA LYS A 121 -8.33 8.97 -2.41
C LYS A 121 -7.05 9.06 -1.56
N TYR A 122 -6.87 8.17 -0.61
CA TYR A 122 -5.71 8.21 0.29
C TYR A 122 -4.40 7.89 -0.44
N ASN A 123 -4.47 6.98 -1.40
CA ASN A 123 -3.32 6.64 -2.23
C ASN A 123 -2.86 7.82 -3.09
N LEU A 124 -3.81 8.47 -3.79
CA LEU A 124 -3.54 9.64 -4.63
C LEU A 124 -3.09 10.85 -3.81
N MET A 125 -3.69 11.09 -2.64
CA MET A 125 -3.24 12.15 -1.73
C MET A 125 -1.79 11.99 -1.32
N ARG A 126 -1.35 10.77 -1.03
CA ARG A 126 0.05 10.50 -0.70
C ARG A 126 0.98 10.71 -1.89
N SER A 127 0.53 10.38 -3.09
CA SER A 127 1.30 10.62 -4.32
C SER A 127 1.47 12.11 -4.59
N VAL A 128 0.41 12.90 -4.41
CA VAL A 128 0.45 14.37 -4.60
C VAL A 128 1.35 15.06 -3.56
N ASN A 129 1.28 14.65 -2.29
CA ASN A 129 2.07 15.27 -1.22
C ASN A 129 3.57 14.96 -1.30
N ASN A 130 3.96 13.89 -2.00
CA ASN A 130 5.35 13.45 -2.09
C ASN A 130 6.04 13.82 -3.41
N ALA A 131 5.36 14.53 -4.31
CA ALA A 131 5.88 14.81 -5.64
C ALA A 131 5.90 16.30 -5.97
N PRO A 132 6.87 16.76 -6.80
CA PRO A 132 6.86 18.11 -7.30
C PRO A 132 5.60 18.37 -8.14
N LEU A 133 5.16 19.64 -8.18
CA LEU A 133 3.94 20.18 -8.83
C LEU A 133 3.68 19.77 -10.30
N SER A 134 4.59 19.04 -10.93
CA SER A 134 4.50 18.54 -12.30
C SER A 134 3.80 17.20 -12.45
N LEU A 135 3.29 16.61 -11.37
CA LEU A 135 2.66 15.29 -11.46
C LEU A 135 1.35 15.38 -12.23
N ASN A 136 1.26 14.65 -13.31
CA ASN A 136 -0.01 14.45 -14.00
C ASN A 136 -0.90 13.55 -13.13
N ILE A 137 -1.82 14.16 -12.37
CA ILE A 137 -2.75 13.45 -11.45
C ILE A 137 -3.53 12.36 -12.21
N ASN A 138 -3.85 12.58 -13.49
CA ASN A 138 -4.51 11.56 -14.29
C ASN A 138 -3.65 10.29 -14.44
N ASN A 139 -2.34 10.44 -14.66
CA ASN A 139 -1.44 9.28 -14.74
C ASN A 139 -1.39 8.53 -13.40
N SER A 140 -1.46 9.23 -12.27
CA SER A 140 -1.51 8.60 -10.95
C SER A 140 -2.80 7.81 -10.74
N VAL A 141 -3.92 8.30 -11.27
CA VAL A 141 -5.21 7.57 -11.26
C VAL A 141 -5.13 6.34 -12.15
N ASP A 142 -4.63 6.49 -13.38
CA ASP A 142 -4.47 5.40 -14.33
C ASP A 142 -3.50 4.34 -13.78
N ASN A 143 -2.41 4.75 -13.15
CA ASN A 143 -1.48 3.87 -12.48
C ASN A 143 -2.16 3.09 -11.32
N TRP A 144 -2.95 3.78 -10.48
CA TRP A 144 -3.70 3.12 -9.41
C TRP A 144 -4.67 2.07 -9.96
N ILE A 145 -5.38 2.39 -11.05
CA ILE A 145 -6.29 1.45 -11.73
C ILE A 145 -5.51 0.26 -12.27
N ALA A 146 -4.47 0.51 -13.06
CA ALA A 146 -3.68 -0.53 -13.71
C ALA A 146 -3.08 -1.51 -12.68
N TYR A 147 -2.49 -0.98 -11.61
CA TYR A 147 -1.90 -1.78 -10.55
C TYR A 147 -2.93 -2.64 -9.82
N ASN A 148 -4.01 -2.03 -9.36
CA ASN A 148 -5.01 -2.73 -8.55
C ASN A 148 -5.85 -3.70 -9.39
N LYS A 149 -6.02 -3.44 -10.68
CA LYS A 149 -6.67 -4.38 -11.60
C LYS A 149 -5.80 -5.63 -11.78
N ARG A 150 -4.51 -5.48 -12.07
CA ARG A 150 -3.57 -6.61 -12.13
C ARG A 150 -3.55 -7.40 -10.83
N LEU A 151 -3.56 -6.71 -9.69
CA LEU A 151 -3.58 -7.31 -8.37
C LEU A 151 -4.86 -8.14 -8.15
N LEU A 152 -6.02 -7.59 -8.51
CA LEU A 152 -7.31 -8.26 -8.39
C LEU A 152 -7.40 -9.48 -9.31
N ASP A 153 -6.97 -9.36 -10.57
CA ASP A 153 -6.99 -10.45 -11.54
C ASP A 153 -6.17 -11.65 -11.03
N PHE A 154 -4.95 -11.39 -10.57
CA PHE A 154 -4.12 -12.44 -10.00
C PHE A 154 -4.75 -13.06 -8.74
N PHE A 155 -5.37 -12.25 -7.87
CA PHE A 155 -6.08 -12.74 -6.69
C PHE A 155 -7.23 -13.68 -7.09
N LEU A 156 -8.04 -13.29 -8.06
CA LEU A 156 -9.20 -14.08 -8.50
C LEU A 156 -8.81 -15.45 -9.06
N GLU A 157 -7.67 -15.52 -9.76
CA GLU A 157 -7.12 -16.75 -10.30
C GLU A 157 -6.45 -17.65 -9.23
N ASN A 158 -6.04 -17.09 -8.09
CA ASN A 158 -5.18 -17.78 -7.11
C ASN A 158 -5.69 -17.66 -5.67
N LYS A 159 -7.02 -17.68 -5.46
CA LYS A 159 -7.66 -17.43 -4.14
C LYS A 159 -7.15 -18.32 -3.01
N GLU A 160 -6.78 -19.58 -3.32
CA GLU A 160 -6.27 -20.55 -2.34
C GLU A 160 -4.85 -20.22 -1.83
N ARG A 161 -4.18 -19.27 -2.48
CA ARG A 161 -2.82 -18.87 -2.15
C ARG A 161 -2.69 -17.39 -1.79
N CYS A 162 -3.78 -16.65 -1.93
CA CYS A 162 -3.80 -15.20 -1.78
C CYS A 162 -4.75 -14.75 -0.67
N VAL A 163 -4.39 -13.68 0.00
CA VAL A 163 -5.28 -12.90 0.87
C VAL A 163 -5.29 -11.47 0.36
N LEU A 164 -6.48 -10.92 0.12
CA LEU A 164 -6.70 -9.55 -0.31
C LEU A 164 -7.22 -8.74 0.87
N ILE A 165 -6.50 -7.68 1.26
CA ILE A 165 -6.80 -6.87 2.43
C ILE A 165 -6.84 -5.38 2.08
N ASN A 166 -7.80 -4.68 2.65
CA ASN A 166 -7.84 -3.23 2.64
C ASN A 166 -6.95 -2.69 3.76
N PHE A 167 -6.11 -1.71 3.47
CA PHE A 167 -5.17 -1.15 4.44
C PHE A 167 -5.88 -0.44 5.60
N GLU A 168 -6.95 0.32 5.36
CA GLU A 168 -7.70 1.02 6.42
C GLU A 168 -8.41 0.02 7.35
N ALA A 169 -8.95 -1.06 6.79
CA ALA A 169 -9.53 -2.14 7.59
C ALA A 169 -8.48 -2.83 8.47
N PHE A 170 -7.27 -3.01 7.95
CA PHE A 170 -6.14 -3.51 8.74
C PHE A 170 -5.73 -2.50 9.82
N GLN A 171 -5.63 -1.22 9.48
CA GLN A 171 -5.22 -0.18 10.43
C GLN A 171 -6.21 -0.01 11.59
N SER A 172 -7.51 -0.10 11.33
CA SER A 172 -8.54 0.00 12.35
C SER A 172 -8.47 -1.14 13.38
N ASN A 173 -8.10 -2.34 12.96
CA ASN A 173 -7.80 -3.46 13.87
C ASN A 173 -6.83 -4.46 13.24
N LYS A 174 -5.55 -4.29 13.54
CA LYS A 174 -4.46 -5.13 12.98
C LYS A 174 -4.67 -6.63 13.22
N LYS A 175 -5.35 -7.02 14.32
CA LYS A 175 -5.61 -8.43 14.65
C LYS A 175 -6.56 -9.11 13.64
N ASN A 176 -7.40 -8.35 12.96
CA ASN A 176 -8.35 -8.88 11.99
C ASN A 176 -7.70 -9.59 10.79
N ILE A 177 -6.43 -9.30 10.48
CA ILE A 177 -5.69 -9.99 9.43
C ILE A 177 -5.39 -11.47 9.76
N ILE A 178 -5.37 -11.83 11.05
CA ILE A 178 -5.00 -13.20 11.49
C ILE A 178 -5.99 -14.22 10.94
N LYS A 179 -7.29 -13.90 10.95
CA LYS A 179 -8.34 -14.79 10.45
C LYS A 179 -8.19 -15.12 8.95
N PRO A 180 -8.09 -14.15 8.03
CA PRO A 180 -7.81 -14.46 6.63
C PRO A 180 -6.47 -15.18 6.42
N LEU A 181 -5.42 -14.82 7.15
CA LEU A 181 -4.12 -15.50 7.04
C LEU A 181 -4.20 -16.98 7.45
N SER A 182 -5.02 -17.31 8.43
CA SER A 182 -5.20 -18.70 8.88
C SER A 182 -5.73 -19.63 7.78
N ASN A 183 -6.37 -19.09 6.76
CA ASN A 183 -6.87 -19.88 5.65
C ASN A 183 -5.76 -20.31 4.68
N ILE A 184 -4.65 -19.58 4.63
CA ILE A 184 -3.54 -19.86 3.69
C ILE A 184 -2.27 -20.36 4.35
N ILE A 185 -2.08 -20.11 5.67
CA ILE A 185 -0.93 -20.56 6.46
C ILE A 185 -1.37 -21.14 7.82
N LYS A 186 -0.58 -22.05 8.38
CA LYS A 186 -0.84 -22.57 9.73
C LYS A 186 -0.53 -21.51 10.79
N ILE A 187 -1.50 -21.16 11.61
CA ILE A 187 -1.41 -20.11 12.65
C ILE A 187 -0.29 -20.35 13.66
N ASP A 188 0.02 -21.62 13.99
CA ASP A 188 1.10 -21.95 14.91
C ASP A 188 2.46 -21.38 14.50
N ASN A 189 2.60 -21.00 13.24
CA ASN A 189 3.81 -20.36 12.71
C ASN A 189 3.79 -18.82 12.87
N LEU A 190 2.62 -18.20 13.11
CA LEU A 190 2.44 -16.76 13.22
C LEU A 190 2.53 -16.21 14.64
N MET A 191 2.45 -17.06 15.67
CA MET A 191 2.46 -16.56 17.04
C MET A 191 3.81 -16.83 17.71
N SER A 192 4.64 -15.79 17.78
CA SER A 192 5.74 -15.80 18.75
C SER A 192 5.19 -15.95 20.17
N ALA A 193 5.93 -16.60 21.07
CA ALA A 193 5.53 -16.78 22.47
C ALA A 193 5.17 -15.44 23.17
N HIS A 194 5.77 -14.35 22.72
CA HIS A 194 5.52 -13.00 23.23
C HIS A 194 4.11 -12.48 22.87
N TYR A 195 3.62 -12.78 21.67
CA TYR A 195 2.30 -12.30 21.21
C TYR A 195 1.16 -13.15 21.76
N LYS A 196 1.41 -14.44 22.03
CA LYS A 196 0.44 -15.31 22.75
C LYS A 196 0.14 -14.77 24.14
N ASN A 197 1.12 -14.19 24.82
CA ASN A 197 0.93 -13.61 26.14
C ASN A 197 0.23 -12.24 26.10
N SER A 198 0.47 -11.41 25.08
CA SER A 198 -0.19 -10.10 24.98
C SER A 198 -1.67 -10.21 24.60
N ILE A 199 -2.09 -11.21 23.84
CA ILE A 199 -3.51 -11.45 23.52
C ILE A 199 -4.31 -11.84 24.78
N LEU A 200 -3.66 -12.50 25.75
CA LEU A 200 -4.29 -12.85 27.02
C LEU A 200 -4.39 -11.66 28.00
N PHE A 201 -3.58 -10.60 27.81
CA PHE A 201 -3.59 -9.41 28.67
C PHE A 201 -4.45 -8.24 28.13
N ASP A 202 -4.72 -8.18 26.82
CA ASP A 202 -5.49 -7.09 26.18
C ASP A 202 -7.02 -7.18 26.34
N VAL A 203 -7.51 -7.99 27.28
CA VAL A 203 -8.91 -7.89 27.76
C VAL A 203 -9.07 -6.73 28.76
N VAL A 204 -7.95 -6.15 29.24
CA VAL A 204 -7.97 -5.03 30.18
C VAL A 204 -6.98 -3.98 29.71
N GLU A 205 -7.52 -2.83 29.38
CA GLU A 205 -6.93 -1.52 29.15
C GLU A 205 -6.87 -1.01 27.71
N ASN A 206 -7.85 -0.13 27.49
CA ASN A 206 -7.89 0.89 26.45
C ASN A 206 -6.84 1.97 26.67
N ASN A 207 -6.34 2.49 25.53
CA ASN A 207 -5.81 3.85 25.34
C ASN A 207 -4.51 4.20 26.04
N ASP A 208 -3.43 4.35 25.27
CA ASP A 208 -2.53 5.54 25.24
C ASP A 208 -1.15 5.30 24.60
N TYR A 209 -0.83 4.09 24.12
CA TYR A 209 0.54 3.77 23.63
C TYR A 209 0.79 3.99 22.12
N THR A 210 -0.24 4.27 21.32
CA THR A 210 -0.11 4.35 19.86
C THR A 210 0.37 5.72 19.36
N LYS A 211 0.11 6.80 20.08
CA LYS A 211 0.47 8.16 19.64
C LYS A 211 1.95 8.51 19.73
N SER A 212 2.69 7.99 20.72
CA SER A 212 4.07 8.43 20.94
C SER A 212 5.09 7.81 19.98
N ASN A 213 4.86 6.57 19.53
CA ASN A 213 5.80 5.88 18.63
C ASN A 213 5.59 6.23 17.14
N GLU A 214 4.35 6.55 16.73
CA GLU A 214 4.09 7.08 15.38
C GLU A 214 4.66 8.49 15.19
N ILE A 215 4.57 9.33 16.22
CA ILE A 215 5.16 10.69 16.20
C ILE A 215 6.68 10.60 16.13
N ALA A 216 7.33 9.72 16.88
CA ALA A 216 8.78 9.56 16.87
C ALA A 216 9.33 8.99 15.54
N LEU A 217 8.57 8.13 14.84
CA LEU A 217 8.91 7.64 13.51
C LEU A 217 8.69 8.71 12.43
N LEU A 218 7.60 9.45 12.51
CA LEU A 218 7.32 10.59 11.61
C LEU A 218 8.35 11.72 11.80
N GLU A 219 8.73 12.05 13.02
CA GLU A 219 9.76 13.05 13.29
C GLU A 219 11.15 12.64 12.78
N LYS A 220 11.49 11.35 12.83
CA LYS A 220 12.75 10.83 12.28
C LYS A 220 12.81 10.88 10.75
N TYR A 221 11.67 10.78 10.07
CA TYR A 221 11.60 10.92 8.60
C TYR A 221 11.46 12.38 8.17
N THR A 222 10.80 13.25 8.95
CA THR A 222 10.70 14.69 8.65
C THR A 222 12.02 15.43 8.85
N THR A 223 12.86 15.04 9.80
CA THR A 223 14.18 15.65 10.00
C THR A 223 15.18 15.34 8.88
N LEU A 224 14.99 14.29 8.09
CA LEU A 224 15.83 14.00 6.92
C LEU A 224 15.47 14.82 5.68
N PHE A 225 14.27 15.44 5.63
CA PHE A 225 13.80 16.24 4.50
C PHE A 225 13.80 17.76 4.71
N SER A 226 14.13 18.26 5.91
CA SER A 226 14.03 19.70 6.24
C SER A 226 15.30 20.53 5.98
N LEU A 227 16.27 20.04 5.19
CA LEU A 227 17.53 20.75 4.95
C LEU A 227 17.62 21.48 3.60
N SER A 228 16.51 21.77 2.92
CA SER A 228 16.56 22.69 1.78
C SER A 228 15.19 23.29 1.45
N ALA A 229 14.80 24.38 2.11
CA ALA A 229 13.91 25.37 1.51
C ALA A 229 13.84 26.63 2.39
N ASN A 230 14.70 27.58 2.13
CA ASN A 230 14.43 28.98 2.42
C ASN A 230 13.79 29.58 1.16
N GLU A 231 12.47 29.56 1.11
CA GLU A 231 11.69 30.48 0.29
C GLU A 231 10.31 30.64 0.94
N THR A 232 9.95 31.89 1.20
CA THR A 232 8.68 32.33 1.76
C THR A 232 7.57 32.09 0.73
N GLU A 233 6.96 30.92 0.77
CA GLU A 233 5.71 30.64 0.08
C GLU A 233 4.54 30.81 1.03
N ILE A 234 3.53 31.51 0.53
CA ILE A 234 2.20 31.65 1.15
C ILE A 234 1.61 30.24 1.24
N THR A 235 1.74 29.61 2.39
CA THR A 235 1.11 28.31 2.65
C THR A 235 -0.40 28.53 2.80
N PHE A 236 -1.10 28.52 1.69
CA PHE A 236 -2.50 28.09 1.71
C PHE A 236 -2.54 26.68 2.29
N ASN A 237 -3.62 26.34 2.97
CA ASN A 237 -3.83 25.04 3.58
C ASN A 237 -4.01 23.96 2.47
N ASP A 238 -2.92 23.65 1.77
CA ASP A 238 -2.85 22.88 0.52
C ASP A 238 -3.48 21.49 0.63
N THR A 239 -3.50 20.92 1.85
CA THR A 239 -4.04 19.57 2.06
C THR A 239 -5.54 19.48 1.83
N LYS A 240 -6.35 20.44 2.28
CA LYS A 240 -7.81 20.43 2.06
C LYS A 240 -8.18 20.65 0.60
N VAL A 241 -7.47 21.54 -0.09
CA VAL A 241 -7.68 21.79 -1.52
C VAL A 241 -7.31 20.56 -2.35
N SER A 242 -6.16 19.95 -2.06
CA SER A 242 -5.72 18.71 -2.72
C SER A 242 -6.70 17.57 -2.47
N GLU A 243 -7.20 17.46 -1.24
CA GLU A 243 -8.21 16.45 -0.85
C GLU A 243 -9.52 16.61 -1.61
N TYR A 244 -9.99 17.86 -1.76
CA TYR A 244 -11.19 18.16 -2.54
C TYR A 244 -10.99 17.81 -4.01
N LEU A 245 -9.90 18.27 -4.63
CA LEU A 245 -9.60 18.02 -6.04
C LEU A 245 -9.48 16.53 -6.35
N VAL A 246 -8.79 15.77 -5.51
CA VAL A 246 -8.68 14.31 -5.65
C VAL A 246 -10.06 13.65 -5.49
N SER A 247 -10.90 14.13 -4.57
CA SER A 247 -12.25 13.57 -4.38
C SER A 247 -13.15 13.83 -5.59
N GLU A 248 -13.10 15.02 -6.19
CA GLU A 248 -13.86 15.34 -7.41
C GLU A 248 -13.35 14.52 -8.60
N LEU A 249 -12.04 14.39 -8.75
CA LEU A 249 -11.45 13.59 -9.82
C LEU A 249 -11.89 12.11 -9.74
N ILE A 250 -11.93 11.54 -8.53
CA ILE A 250 -12.41 10.17 -8.32
C ILE A 250 -13.90 10.04 -8.66
N LYS A 251 -14.72 11.05 -8.36
CA LYS A 251 -16.15 11.04 -8.72
C LYS A 251 -16.37 11.08 -10.24
N GLU A 252 -15.55 11.84 -10.96
CA GLU A 252 -15.60 11.91 -12.42
C GLU A 252 -15.14 10.61 -13.08
N ARG A 253 -14.23 9.88 -12.45
CA ARG A 253 -13.64 8.63 -12.95
C ARG A 253 -14.39 7.42 -12.37
N THR A 254 -15.53 7.09 -12.97
CA THR A 254 -16.41 6.00 -12.49
C THR A 254 -15.73 4.64 -12.45
N GLU A 255 -14.75 4.38 -13.30
CA GLU A 255 -13.94 3.16 -13.33
C GLU A 255 -13.13 2.96 -12.04
N VAL A 256 -12.66 4.05 -11.39
CA VAL A 256 -11.94 4.00 -10.11
C VAL A 256 -12.86 3.43 -9.03
N LEU A 257 -14.07 4.00 -8.91
CA LEU A 257 -15.04 3.57 -7.91
C LEU A 257 -15.52 2.15 -8.17
N LYS A 258 -15.70 1.78 -9.45
CA LYS A 258 -16.08 0.43 -9.83
C LYS A 258 -15.02 -0.58 -9.40
N LEU A 259 -13.76 -0.34 -9.72
CA LEU A 259 -12.65 -1.22 -9.32
C LEU A 259 -12.50 -1.28 -7.79
N TYR A 260 -12.62 -0.13 -7.10
CA TYR A 260 -12.57 -0.13 -5.64
C TYR A 260 -13.69 -0.98 -5.02
N ASN A 261 -14.91 -0.87 -5.53
CA ASN A 261 -16.04 -1.69 -5.07
C ASN A 261 -15.83 -3.18 -5.36
N GLU A 262 -15.22 -3.53 -6.49
CA GLU A 262 -14.86 -4.91 -6.81
C GLU A 262 -13.80 -5.44 -5.83
N LEU A 263 -12.75 -4.67 -5.55
CA LEU A 263 -11.74 -5.02 -4.55
C LEU A 263 -12.39 -5.25 -3.17
N GLN A 264 -13.28 -4.37 -2.75
CA GLN A 264 -14.01 -4.50 -1.48
C GLN A 264 -14.89 -5.76 -1.45
N ALA A 265 -15.59 -6.06 -2.54
CA ALA A 265 -16.48 -7.22 -2.63
C ALA A 265 -15.73 -8.55 -2.52
N TYR A 266 -14.49 -8.62 -3.02
CA TYR A 266 -13.67 -9.81 -3.00
C TYR A 266 -12.69 -9.88 -1.83
N ALA A 267 -12.45 -8.77 -1.12
CA ALA A 267 -11.48 -8.72 -0.04
C ALA A 267 -11.78 -9.70 1.10
N ASN A 268 -10.73 -10.35 1.58
CA ASN A 268 -10.80 -11.16 2.80
C ASN A 268 -10.88 -10.29 4.06
N LEU A 269 -10.43 -9.05 3.96
CA LEU A 269 -10.55 -8.01 4.97
C LEU A 269 -10.98 -6.69 4.28
N PRO A 270 -12.30 -6.51 4.01
CA PRO A 270 -12.81 -5.26 3.43
C PRO A 270 -12.90 -4.15 4.47
N TYR A 271 -12.82 -2.90 4.03
CA TYR A 271 -13.13 -1.76 4.88
C TYR A 271 -14.64 -1.63 5.07
N ILE A 272 -15.06 -1.47 6.32
CA ILE A 272 -16.46 -1.24 6.67
C ILE A 272 -16.54 0.19 7.22
N GLU A 273 -17.16 1.10 6.47
CA GLU A 273 -17.42 2.45 6.95
C GLU A 273 -18.29 2.39 8.22
N THR A 274 -17.79 2.94 9.30
CA THR A 274 -18.59 3.13 10.50
C THR A 274 -19.42 4.41 10.34
N SER A 275 -20.63 4.45 10.91
CA SER A 275 -21.52 5.61 10.82
C SER A 275 -20.92 6.92 11.36
N LYS A 276 -19.82 6.85 12.11
CA LYS A 276 -19.07 8.02 12.58
C LYS A 276 -18.24 8.67 11.48
N ASP A 277 -17.74 7.88 10.52
CA ASP A 277 -16.92 8.39 9.42
C ASP A 277 -17.78 9.19 8.43
N ASN A 278 -19.04 8.79 8.22
CA ASN A 278 -20.00 9.51 7.36
C ASN A 278 -20.35 10.90 7.91
N VAL A 279 -20.57 11.03 9.23
CA VAL A 279 -20.87 12.33 9.85
C VAL A 279 -19.67 13.26 9.79
N SER A 280 -18.46 12.73 9.99
CA SER A 280 -17.21 13.47 9.86
C SER A 280 -16.93 13.89 8.41
N ALA A 281 -17.20 13.03 7.43
CA ALA A 281 -17.02 13.32 6.02
C ALA A 281 -18.01 14.38 5.49
N GLU A 282 -19.29 14.31 5.92
CA GLU A 282 -20.29 15.34 5.58
C GLU A 282 -19.94 16.71 6.19
N ALA A 283 -19.56 16.75 7.47
CA ALA A 283 -19.16 17.98 8.13
C ALA A 283 -17.91 18.60 7.46
N ALA A 284 -16.89 17.79 7.13
CA ALA A 284 -15.73 18.24 6.39
C ALA A 284 -16.07 18.73 4.98
N LEU A 285 -17.02 18.09 4.30
CA LEU A 285 -17.50 18.51 2.98
C LEU A 285 -18.18 19.89 3.04
N TRP A 286 -19.03 20.13 4.03
CA TRP A 286 -19.68 21.43 4.22
C TRP A 286 -18.67 22.53 4.51
N GLU A 287 -17.66 22.27 5.33
CA GLU A 287 -16.58 23.23 5.62
C GLU A 287 -15.80 23.61 4.35
N VAL A 288 -15.49 22.62 3.50
CA VAL A 288 -14.79 22.84 2.22
C VAL A 288 -15.69 23.62 1.23
N VAL A 289 -16.99 23.36 1.20
CA VAL A 289 -17.94 24.09 0.35
C VAL A 289 -18.05 25.55 0.77
N GLU A 290 -18.07 25.84 2.08
CA GLU A 290 -18.09 27.21 2.60
C GLU A 290 -16.79 27.96 2.29
N GLU A 291 -15.60 27.32 2.48
CA GLU A 291 -14.33 27.89 2.10
C GLU A 291 -14.25 28.19 0.59
N ARG A 292 -14.70 27.25 -0.27
CA ARG A 292 -14.74 27.45 -1.73
C ARG A 292 -15.62 28.66 -2.11
N ASN A 293 -16.78 28.79 -1.51
CA ASN A 293 -17.69 29.89 -1.79
C ASN A 293 -17.07 31.23 -1.33
N SER A 294 -16.35 31.24 -0.24
CA SER A 294 -15.58 32.40 0.24
C SER A 294 -14.48 32.80 -0.73
N ILE A 295 -13.68 31.85 -1.21
CA ILE A 295 -12.61 32.09 -2.22
C ILE A 295 -13.21 32.59 -3.51
N PHE A 296 -14.29 31.96 -4.00
CA PHE A 296 -14.99 32.41 -5.22
C PHE A 296 -15.47 33.85 -5.12
N ASN A 297 -16.02 34.24 -3.96
CA ASN A 297 -16.45 35.63 -3.73
C ASN A 297 -15.29 36.61 -3.71
N ILE A 298 -14.15 36.26 -3.10
CA ILE A 298 -12.92 37.07 -3.08
C ILE A 298 -12.38 37.25 -4.51
N VAL A 299 -12.25 36.17 -5.28
CA VAL A 299 -11.76 36.20 -6.66
C VAL A 299 -12.71 37.02 -7.54
N SER A 300 -14.02 36.86 -7.38
CA SER A 300 -15.02 37.64 -8.13
C SER A 300 -14.92 39.15 -7.83
N HIS A 301 -14.68 39.51 -6.57
CA HIS A 301 -14.47 40.90 -6.16
C HIS A 301 -13.19 41.48 -6.76
N LEU A 302 -12.07 40.75 -6.71
CA LEU A 302 -10.80 41.19 -7.30
C LEU A 302 -10.89 41.33 -8.82
N VAL A 303 -11.62 40.47 -9.52
CA VAL A 303 -11.86 40.57 -10.96
C VAL A 303 -12.73 41.79 -11.31
N GLN A 304 -13.67 42.15 -10.43
CA GLN A 304 -14.47 43.39 -10.64
C GLN A 304 -13.66 44.65 -10.37
N GLU A 305 -12.74 44.64 -9.39
CA GLU A 305 -11.89 45.81 -9.14
C GLU A 305 -10.83 45.98 -10.22
N SER A 306 -10.31 44.93 -10.82
CA SER A 306 -9.34 44.98 -11.91
C SER A 306 -9.92 45.51 -13.24
N LYS A 307 -11.26 45.60 -13.36
CA LYS A 307 -11.95 46.13 -14.53
C LYS A 307 -12.37 47.62 -14.40
N LYS A 308 -12.10 48.21 -13.24
CA LYS A 308 -12.25 49.66 -13.02
C LYS A 308 -10.94 50.39 -13.23
#